data_d937238b0ab580cb2c0d48ce21b8c688
#
_entry.id   d937238b0ab580cb2c0d48ce21b8c688
#
_cell.length_a   1.000
_cell.length_b   1.000
_cell.length_c   1.000
_cell.angle_alpha   90.00
_cell.angle_beta   90.00
_cell.angle_gamma   90.00
#
_symmetry.space_group_name_H-M   'P 1'
#
loop_
_entity.id
_entity.type
_entity.pdbx_description
1 polymer ?
#
loop_
_entity_poly.entity_id
_entity_poly.type
_entity_poly.pdbx_seq_one_letter_code
_entity_poly.pdbx_strand_id
1 'polypeptide(L)'
;MIERLRRRAAVIKGIREYFDALGFTEVTTPVMIAAPAPEAHIDCPACGTKFLRASPELQMKKLLAAGMDKIYQIGPCFREGEFGARHNPEFTMIEW
;
A
#
# COMPACT_ATOMS: atom_id res chain seq x y z
N MET A 1 -1.68 15.81 18.23
CA MET A 1 -0.77 15.10 17.32
C MET A 1 -0.23 13.79 17.91
N ILE A 2 0.36 13.85 19.09
CA ILE A 2 0.91 12.64 19.73
C ILE A 2 -0.14 11.57 19.95
N GLU A 3 -1.32 11.94 20.40
CA GLU A 3 -2.42 11.02 20.64
C GLU A 3 -2.84 10.29 19.36
N ARG A 4 -2.90 11.01 18.24
CA ARG A 4 -3.23 10.41 16.95
C ARG A 4 -2.20 9.40 16.49
N LEU A 5 -0.93 9.69 16.71
CA LEU A 5 0.15 8.79 16.37
C LEU A 5 0.11 7.52 17.22
N ARG A 6 -0.22 7.64 18.50
CA ARG A 6 -0.38 6.49 19.37
C ARG A 6 -1.56 5.62 18.95
N ARG A 7 -2.68 6.24 18.59
CA ARG A 7 -3.84 5.51 18.07
C ARG A 7 -3.52 4.79 16.78
N ARG A 8 -2.81 5.47 15.87
CA ARG A 8 -2.38 4.86 14.61
C ARG A 8 -1.51 3.64 14.87
N ALA A 9 -0.54 3.77 15.76
CA ALA A 9 0.33 2.66 16.13
C ALA A 9 -0.45 1.47 16.70
N ALA A 10 -1.41 1.74 17.57
CA ALA A 10 -2.27 0.70 18.15
C ALA A 10 -3.11 -0.01 17.09
N VAL A 11 -3.68 0.75 16.14
CA VAL A 11 -4.48 0.17 15.05
C VAL A 11 -3.61 -0.72 14.17
N ILE A 12 -2.44 -0.25 13.77
CA ILE A 12 -1.53 -1.03 12.93
C ILE A 12 -1.09 -2.31 13.64
N LYS A 13 -0.77 -2.22 14.91
CA LYS A 13 -0.41 -3.38 15.71
C LYS A 13 -1.53 -4.41 15.75
N GLY A 14 -2.77 -3.95 15.96
CA GLY A 14 -3.94 -4.82 15.97
C GLY A 14 -4.17 -5.50 14.64
N ILE A 15 -3.96 -4.80 13.54
CA ILE A 15 -4.08 -5.35 12.19
C ILE A 15 -3.04 -6.45 11.98
N ARG A 16 -1.79 -6.21 12.38
CA ARG A 16 -0.72 -7.21 12.26
C ARG A 16 -1.03 -8.45 13.09
N GLU A 17 -1.50 -8.27 14.31
CA GLU A 17 -1.89 -9.39 15.18
C GLU A 17 -3.00 -10.21 14.53
N TYR A 18 -3.97 -9.55 13.92
CA TYR A 18 -5.09 -10.22 13.25
C TYR A 18 -4.60 -11.11 12.11
N PHE A 19 -3.78 -10.56 11.20
CA PHE A 19 -3.29 -11.33 10.06
C PHE A 19 -2.31 -12.42 10.47
N ASP A 20 -1.44 -12.14 11.45
CA ASP A 20 -0.51 -13.12 11.97
C ASP A 20 -1.23 -14.32 12.57
N ALA A 21 -2.33 -14.08 13.31
CA ALA A 21 -3.13 -15.13 13.89
C ALA A 21 -3.81 -16.01 12.82
N LEU A 22 -4.08 -15.46 11.65
CA LEU A 22 -4.67 -16.20 10.53
C LEU A 22 -3.62 -16.88 9.64
N GLY A 23 -2.34 -16.76 9.98
CA GLY A 23 -1.27 -17.38 9.22
C GLY A 23 -0.83 -16.60 7.99
N PHE A 24 -1.17 -15.33 7.90
CA PHE A 24 -0.72 -14.46 6.81
C PHE A 24 0.72 -14.03 7.03
N THR A 25 1.43 -13.83 5.94
CA THR A 25 2.81 -13.30 5.95
C THR A 25 2.78 -11.83 5.52
N GLU A 26 3.38 -10.97 6.32
CA GLU A 26 3.53 -9.56 5.93
C GLU A 26 4.63 -9.44 4.89
N VAL A 27 4.32 -8.75 3.77
CA VAL A 27 5.27 -8.53 2.69
C VAL A 27 5.48 -7.04 2.47
N THR A 28 6.61 -6.72 1.86
CA THR A 28 6.93 -5.36 1.42
C THR A 28 7.28 -5.41 -0.05
N THR A 29 6.61 -4.61 -0.84
CA THR A 29 6.87 -4.52 -2.27
C THR A 29 7.25 -3.10 -2.64
N PRO A 30 7.86 -2.86 -3.83
CA PRO A 30 8.32 -1.53 -4.18
C PRO A 30 7.22 -0.48 -4.21
N VAL A 31 7.51 0.67 -3.63
CA VAL A 31 6.67 1.87 -3.69
C VAL A 31 6.82 2.55 -5.04
N MET A 32 8.05 2.58 -5.56
CA MET A 32 8.36 3.16 -6.87
C MET A 32 8.37 2.04 -7.90
N ILE A 33 7.51 2.16 -8.89
CA ILE A 33 7.27 1.10 -9.89
C ILE A 33 7.59 1.58 -11.29
N ALA A 34 7.98 0.65 -12.16
CA ALA A 34 8.36 0.97 -13.54
C ALA A 34 7.15 1.39 -14.38
N ALA A 35 6.01 0.73 -14.18
CA ALA A 35 4.79 1.05 -14.91
C ALA A 35 3.58 0.69 -14.03
N PRO A 36 2.57 1.57 -13.96
CA PRO A 36 1.34 1.26 -13.25
C PRO A 36 0.48 0.29 -14.06
N ALA A 37 -0.49 -0.35 -13.38
CA ALA A 37 -1.54 -1.07 -14.08
C ALA A 37 -2.29 -0.10 -15.00
N PRO A 38 -2.77 -0.55 -16.18
CA PRO A 38 -3.40 0.34 -17.14
C PRO A 38 -4.56 1.17 -16.56
N GLU A 39 -5.37 0.58 -15.72
CA GLU A 39 -6.50 1.25 -15.09
C GLU A 39 -6.09 2.29 -14.05
N ALA A 40 -4.89 2.19 -13.51
CA ALA A 40 -4.37 3.10 -12.49
C ALA A 40 -3.36 4.11 -13.05
N HIS A 41 -3.11 4.09 -14.36
CA HIS A 41 -2.05 4.88 -14.97
C HIS A 41 -2.15 6.38 -14.66
N ILE A 42 -3.36 6.93 -14.73
CA ILE A 42 -3.57 8.37 -14.51
C ILE A 42 -3.51 8.75 -13.03
N ASP A 43 -3.61 7.78 -12.12
CA ASP A 43 -3.62 8.03 -10.68
C ASP A 43 -2.22 7.98 -10.07
N CYS A 44 -1.25 7.39 -10.77
CA CYS A 44 0.10 7.22 -10.23
C CYS A 44 0.97 8.43 -10.52
N PRO A 45 1.41 9.17 -9.48
CA PRO A 45 2.31 10.29 -9.68
C PRO A 45 3.63 9.84 -10.29
N ALA A 46 4.16 10.64 -11.21
CA ALA A 46 5.47 10.37 -11.81
C ALA A 46 6.59 10.68 -10.82
N CYS A 47 7.64 9.88 -10.88
CA CYS A 47 8.85 10.08 -10.08
C CYS A 47 10.05 9.76 -10.97
N GLY A 48 10.61 10.79 -11.64
CA GLY A 48 11.61 10.59 -12.66
C GLY A 48 11.03 9.79 -13.82
N THR A 49 11.68 8.67 -14.16
CA THR A 49 11.20 7.75 -15.20
C THR A 49 10.28 6.67 -14.66
N LYS A 50 9.99 6.72 -13.36
CA LYS A 50 9.14 5.74 -12.69
C LYS A 50 7.88 6.40 -12.15
N PHE A 51 7.10 5.64 -11.42
CA PHE A 51 5.84 6.10 -10.84
C PHE A 51 5.75 5.68 -9.38
N LEU A 52 5.04 6.47 -8.57
CA LEU A 52 4.69 6.07 -7.22
C LEU A 52 3.38 5.27 -7.29
N ARG A 53 3.34 4.14 -6.64
CA ARG A 53 2.21 3.21 -6.74
C ARG A 53 0.93 3.79 -6.15
N ALA A 54 -0.20 3.51 -6.79
CA ALA A 54 -1.52 3.80 -6.24
C ALA A 54 -2.01 2.65 -5.35
N SER A 55 -1.44 1.45 -5.52
CA SER A 55 -1.77 0.26 -4.74
C SER A 55 -0.65 -0.77 -4.91
N PRO A 56 -0.45 -1.67 -3.93
CA PRO A 56 0.52 -2.77 -4.06
C PRO A 56 -0.03 -3.99 -4.80
N GLU A 57 -1.26 -3.94 -5.30
CA GLU A 57 -1.97 -5.10 -5.83
C GLU A 57 -1.17 -5.86 -6.90
N LEU A 58 -0.63 -5.15 -7.88
CA LEU A 58 0.06 -5.80 -8.99
C LEU A 58 1.31 -6.56 -8.54
N GLN A 59 2.11 -5.95 -7.66
CA GLN A 59 3.31 -6.58 -7.12
C GLN A 59 2.97 -7.76 -6.22
N MET A 60 1.89 -7.64 -5.43
CA MET A 60 1.45 -8.74 -4.57
C MET A 60 0.94 -9.92 -5.41
N LYS A 61 0.26 -9.65 -6.53
CA LYS A 61 -0.14 -10.72 -7.45
C LYS A 61 1.05 -11.47 -8.01
N LYS A 62 2.17 -10.80 -8.25
CA LYS A 62 3.40 -11.45 -8.69
C LYS A 62 3.95 -12.38 -7.61
N LEU A 63 3.85 -12.01 -6.34
CA LEU A 63 4.27 -12.89 -5.24
C LEU A 63 3.37 -14.11 -5.13
N LEU A 64 2.07 -13.96 -5.32
CA LEU A 64 1.15 -15.10 -5.35
C LEU A 64 1.50 -16.05 -6.51
N ALA A 65 1.78 -15.50 -7.69
CA ALA A 65 2.19 -16.28 -8.84
C ALA A 65 3.52 -17.01 -8.60
N ALA A 66 4.39 -16.46 -7.77
CA ALA A 66 5.67 -17.06 -7.41
C ALA A 66 5.55 -18.16 -6.35
N GLY A 67 4.36 -18.36 -5.78
CA GLY A 67 4.11 -19.46 -4.84
C GLY A 67 3.76 -19.04 -3.43
N MET A 68 3.72 -17.75 -3.11
CA MET A 68 3.25 -17.31 -1.80
C MET A 68 1.72 -17.39 -1.74
N ASP A 69 1.20 -17.67 -0.56
CA ASP A 69 -0.23 -17.58 -0.28
C ASP A 69 -0.43 -16.69 0.95
N LYS A 70 -1.64 -16.35 1.27
CA LYS A 70 -1.97 -15.59 2.50
C LYS A 70 -0.94 -14.50 2.81
N ILE A 71 -0.89 -13.48 1.97
CA ILE A 71 0.03 -12.36 2.16
C ILE A 71 -0.76 -11.08 2.44
N TYR A 72 -0.15 -10.16 3.19
CA TYR A 72 -0.71 -8.83 3.39
C TYR A 72 0.41 -7.80 3.44
N GLN A 73 0.06 -6.56 3.17
CA GLN A 73 0.99 -5.46 3.19
C GLN A 73 0.33 -4.22 3.76
N ILE A 74 1.08 -3.49 4.56
CA ILE A 74 0.70 -2.18 5.07
C ILE A 74 1.76 -1.21 4.59
N GLY A 75 1.38 -0.21 3.82
CA GLY A 75 2.38 0.71 3.31
C GLY A 75 1.79 1.91 2.59
N PRO A 76 2.65 2.85 2.20
CA PRO A 76 2.21 4.08 1.54
C PRO A 76 1.77 3.84 0.11
N CYS A 77 0.73 4.54 -0.28
CA CYS A 77 0.24 4.60 -1.64
C CYS A 77 -0.04 6.06 -2.00
N PHE A 78 -0.15 6.34 -3.28
CA PHE A 78 -0.20 7.71 -3.78
C PHE A 78 -1.26 7.84 -4.87
N ARG A 79 -1.94 8.98 -4.91
CA ARG A 79 -2.87 9.31 -5.98
C ARG A 79 -2.70 10.74 -6.41
N GLU A 80 -2.53 10.93 -7.71
CA GLU A 80 -2.45 12.24 -8.32
C GLU A 80 -3.85 12.70 -8.72
N GLY A 81 -4.04 14.02 -8.78
CA GLY A 81 -5.26 14.61 -9.30
C GLY A 81 -6.40 14.78 -8.32
N GLU A 82 -6.25 14.29 -7.10
CA GLU A 82 -7.25 14.48 -6.06
C GLU A 82 -6.80 15.59 -5.11
N PHE A 83 -7.09 16.83 -5.49
CA PHE A 83 -6.73 18.00 -4.71
C PHE A 83 -7.94 18.54 -3.97
N GLY A 84 -7.74 18.83 -2.70
CA GLY A 84 -8.75 19.41 -1.84
C GLY A 84 -8.36 19.22 -0.38
N ALA A 85 -9.02 19.94 0.51
CA ALA A 85 -8.69 19.93 1.94
C ALA A 85 -8.87 18.57 2.59
N ARG A 86 -9.63 17.67 1.96
CA ARG A 86 -9.94 16.34 2.49
C ARG A 86 -9.16 15.22 1.80
N HIS A 87 -8.37 15.54 0.77
CA HIS A 87 -7.63 14.53 0.02
C HIS A 87 -6.15 14.68 0.29
N ASN A 88 -5.54 13.57 0.69
CA ASN A 88 -4.11 13.49 0.90
C ASN A 88 -3.52 12.67 -0.25
N PRO A 89 -2.57 13.23 -1.03
CA PRO A 89 -1.96 12.49 -2.13
C PRO A 89 -1.18 11.27 -1.68
N GLU A 90 -0.77 11.24 -0.42
CA GLU A 90 -0.14 10.07 0.18
C GLU A 90 -1.04 9.51 1.27
N PHE A 91 -1.27 8.21 1.26
CA PHE A 91 -2.08 7.54 2.27
C PHE A 91 -1.55 6.14 2.53
N THR A 92 -1.92 5.57 3.66
CA THR A 92 -1.54 4.20 4.00
C THR A 92 -2.63 3.24 3.57
N MET A 93 -2.25 2.22 2.83
CA MET A 93 -3.16 1.17 2.38
C MET A 93 -2.82 -0.16 3.04
N ILE A 94 -3.85 -0.92 3.36
CA ILE A 94 -3.73 -2.30 3.79
C ILE A 94 -4.34 -3.15 2.68
N GLU A 95 -3.53 -4.07 2.15
CA GLU A 95 -3.94 -4.94 1.05
C GLU A 95 -3.69 -6.39 1.46
N TRP A 96 -4.62 -7.28 1.14
CA TRP A 96 -4.48 -8.71 1.42
C TRP A 96 -5.17 -9.59 0.38
#